data_846cdf2a4336910c29cbda32c8246543
#
_entry.id   846cdf2a4336910c29cbda32c8246543
#
_cell.length_a   1.000
_cell.length_b   1.000
_cell.length_c   1.000
_cell.angle_alpha   90.00
_cell.angle_beta   90.00
_cell.angle_gamma   90.00
#
_symmetry.space_group_name_H-M   'P 1'
#
loop_
_entity.id
_entity.type
_entity.pdbx_description
1 polymer ?
#
loop_
_entity_poly.entity_id
_entity_poly.type
_entity_poly.pdbx_seq_one_letter_code
_entity_poly.pdbx_strand_id
1 'polypeptide(L)'
;MTLLTADNLAKHYRRRAVVNGVSLELSSGEIVGLLGPNGAGKTTCFYMIAGLIPSEGGKITIDDHDITALPMHARARLGLGYLAQEPSIFRKLTVFNNIFAILETRKELKRPEQIAACEALLVDFNLTHLRNNQAMSLSGGERRRLEIARSLAMEPRFILLDEPFAGIDPISVKDIQNIIRSLSARGIGVLITDHNVRETLGICQRAYIISEGKVLAEGVPGDILANEEVRSVYLGKEFSL
;
A
#
# COMPACT_ATOMS: atom_id res chain seq x y z
N MET A 1 6.07 -4.71 -18.92
CA MET A 1 5.32 -3.94 -17.91
C MET A 1 4.68 -4.96 -16.99
N THR A 2 4.93 -4.92 -15.70
CA THR A 2 4.39 -5.89 -14.75
C THR A 2 3.00 -5.43 -14.31
N LEU A 3 2.04 -6.35 -14.19
CA LEU A 3 0.65 -6.03 -13.87
C LEU A 3 0.17 -6.87 -12.66
N LEU A 4 -0.41 -6.22 -11.68
CA LEU A 4 -1.21 -6.84 -10.63
C LEU A 4 -2.68 -6.67 -10.99
N THR A 5 -3.42 -7.78 -11.09
CA THR A 5 -4.87 -7.74 -11.33
C THR A 5 -5.63 -8.38 -10.18
N ALA A 6 -6.76 -7.81 -9.87
CA ALA A 6 -7.79 -8.43 -9.06
C ALA A 6 -9.07 -8.40 -9.90
N ASP A 7 -9.60 -9.56 -10.23
CA ASP A 7 -10.76 -9.68 -11.11
C ASP A 7 -11.93 -10.33 -10.37
N ASN A 8 -13.08 -9.64 -10.40
CA ASN A 8 -14.36 -10.08 -9.88
C ASN A 8 -14.31 -10.60 -8.43
N LEU A 9 -13.58 -9.90 -7.55
CA LEU A 9 -13.42 -10.31 -6.15
C LEU A 9 -14.74 -10.28 -5.41
N ALA A 10 -14.97 -11.31 -4.59
CA ALA A 10 -16.18 -11.44 -3.77
C ALA A 10 -15.83 -11.87 -2.33
N LYS A 11 -16.55 -11.28 -1.35
CA LYS A 11 -16.45 -11.64 0.06
C LYS A 11 -17.74 -11.37 0.80
N HIS A 12 -18.19 -12.37 1.56
CA HIS A 12 -19.33 -12.25 2.45
C HIS A 12 -18.89 -12.37 3.91
N TYR A 13 -19.54 -11.62 4.78
CA TYR A 13 -19.50 -11.85 6.21
C TYR A 13 -20.92 -12.17 6.68
N ARG A 14 -21.13 -13.42 7.09
CA ARG A 14 -22.46 -13.96 7.37
C ARG A 14 -23.35 -13.87 6.11
N ARG A 15 -24.43 -13.06 6.17
CA ARG A 15 -25.37 -12.84 5.05
C ARG A 15 -25.12 -11.56 4.25
N ARG A 16 -24.11 -10.75 4.63
CA ARG A 16 -23.83 -9.48 3.97
C ARG A 16 -22.68 -9.66 2.97
N ALA A 17 -22.94 -9.37 1.70
CA ALA A 17 -21.91 -9.19 0.71
C ALA A 17 -21.17 -7.87 1.01
N VAL A 18 -19.89 -7.96 1.38
CA VAL A 18 -19.04 -6.79 1.70
C VAL A 18 -18.21 -6.38 0.49
N VAL A 19 -17.84 -7.37 -0.33
CA VAL A 19 -17.24 -7.16 -1.66
C VAL A 19 -18.01 -8.01 -2.64
N ASN A 20 -18.44 -7.42 -3.74
CA ASN A 20 -19.37 -8.05 -4.69
C ASN A 20 -18.95 -7.71 -6.13
N GLY A 21 -17.99 -8.47 -6.66
CA GLY A 21 -17.53 -8.33 -8.04
C GLY A 21 -16.58 -7.13 -8.26
N VAL A 22 -15.69 -6.84 -7.31
CA VAL A 22 -14.71 -5.77 -7.47
C VAL A 22 -13.57 -6.23 -8.35
N SER A 23 -13.32 -5.48 -9.44
CA SER A 23 -12.16 -5.65 -10.30
C SER A 23 -11.30 -4.40 -10.26
N LEU A 24 -9.98 -4.57 -10.22
CA LEU A 24 -8.99 -3.49 -10.32
C LEU A 24 -7.67 -3.99 -10.89
N GLU A 25 -6.92 -3.07 -11.44
CA GLU A 25 -5.59 -3.29 -12.00
C GLU A 25 -4.59 -2.28 -11.46
N LEU A 26 -3.34 -2.69 -11.35
CA LEU A 26 -2.22 -1.85 -10.94
C LEU A 26 -1.00 -2.20 -11.78
N SER A 27 -0.51 -1.24 -12.53
CA SER A 27 0.72 -1.38 -13.33
C SER A 27 1.97 -1.05 -12.51
N SER A 28 3.11 -1.65 -12.90
CA SER A 28 4.41 -1.24 -12.35
C SER A 28 4.66 0.24 -12.62
N GLY A 29 5.08 0.99 -11.58
CA GLY A 29 5.32 2.43 -11.66
C GLY A 29 4.05 3.30 -11.60
N GLU A 30 2.88 2.71 -11.37
CA GLU A 30 1.62 3.43 -11.21
C GLU A 30 1.28 3.63 -9.73
N ILE A 31 0.65 4.76 -9.38
CA ILE A 31 0.03 4.98 -8.07
C ILE A 31 -1.49 4.98 -8.26
N VAL A 32 -2.16 4.01 -7.66
CA VAL A 32 -3.60 3.83 -7.74
C VAL A 32 -4.24 4.01 -6.36
N GLY A 33 -5.30 4.80 -6.29
CA GLY A 33 -6.11 4.98 -5.09
C GLY A 33 -7.29 3.98 -5.05
N LEU A 34 -7.53 3.34 -3.89
CA LEU A 34 -8.73 2.56 -3.61
C LEU A 34 -9.54 3.29 -2.54
N LEU A 35 -10.51 4.08 -2.95
CA LEU A 35 -11.20 5.06 -2.13
C LEU A 35 -12.70 4.73 -2.01
N GLY A 36 -13.40 5.44 -1.14
CA GLY A 36 -14.85 5.28 -0.93
C GLY A 36 -15.25 5.47 0.53
N PRO A 37 -16.55 5.51 0.84
CA PRO A 37 -17.06 5.75 2.19
C PRO A 37 -16.69 4.62 3.17
N ASN A 38 -16.90 4.87 4.47
CA ASN A 38 -16.70 3.86 5.50
C ASN A 38 -17.67 2.70 5.30
N GLY A 39 -17.15 1.46 5.43
CA GLY A 39 -17.95 0.25 5.24
C GLY A 39 -18.21 -0.11 3.76
N ALA A 40 -17.63 0.59 2.80
CA ALA A 40 -17.77 0.31 1.36
C ALA A 40 -17.11 -1.00 0.90
N GLY A 41 -16.22 -1.61 1.71
CA GLY A 41 -15.50 -2.84 1.36
C GLY A 41 -14.03 -2.66 1.01
N LYS A 42 -13.48 -1.42 1.06
CA LYS A 42 -12.09 -1.11 0.71
C LYS A 42 -11.07 -2.00 1.43
N THR A 43 -11.08 -1.98 2.77
CA THR A 43 -10.15 -2.77 3.61
C THR A 43 -10.28 -4.26 3.34
N THR A 44 -11.50 -4.77 3.13
CA THR A 44 -11.73 -6.17 2.80
C THR A 44 -11.11 -6.52 1.44
N CYS A 45 -11.32 -5.69 0.42
CA CYS A 45 -10.73 -5.85 -0.90
C CYS A 45 -9.18 -5.81 -0.81
N PHE A 46 -8.66 -4.84 -0.09
CA PHE A 46 -7.22 -4.67 0.15
C PHE A 46 -6.60 -5.90 0.85
N TYR A 47 -7.27 -6.43 1.87
CA TYR A 47 -6.81 -7.62 2.59
C TYR A 47 -6.88 -8.90 1.76
N MET A 48 -7.85 -9.02 0.85
CA MET A 48 -7.88 -10.13 -0.11
C MET A 48 -6.67 -10.05 -1.05
N ILE A 49 -6.35 -8.86 -1.58
CA ILE A 49 -5.19 -8.65 -2.47
C ILE A 49 -3.88 -8.88 -1.70
N ALA A 50 -3.78 -8.45 -0.44
CA ALA A 50 -2.61 -8.71 0.39
C ALA A 50 -2.43 -10.19 0.79
N GLY A 51 -3.49 -11.00 0.72
CA GLY A 51 -3.48 -12.40 1.17
C GLY A 51 -3.62 -12.57 2.68
N LEU A 52 -4.21 -11.56 3.35
CA LEU A 52 -4.55 -11.60 4.78
C LEU A 52 -5.87 -12.34 5.03
N ILE A 53 -6.80 -12.25 4.09
CA ILE A 53 -8.07 -13.00 4.10
C ILE A 53 -8.29 -13.66 2.74
N PRO A 54 -8.93 -14.84 2.70
CA PRO A 54 -9.25 -15.48 1.43
C PRO A 54 -10.40 -14.77 0.71
N SER A 55 -10.30 -14.65 -0.62
CA SER A 55 -11.44 -14.33 -1.48
C SER A 55 -12.36 -15.54 -1.60
N GLU A 56 -13.67 -15.30 -1.69
CA GLU A 56 -14.69 -16.34 -1.94
C GLU A 56 -15.02 -16.47 -3.43
N GLY A 57 -14.62 -15.49 -4.23
CA GLY A 57 -14.78 -15.48 -5.67
C GLY A 57 -13.76 -14.57 -6.34
N GLY A 58 -13.63 -14.71 -7.65
CA GLY A 58 -12.70 -13.95 -8.45
C GLY A 58 -11.27 -14.48 -8.42
N LYS A 59 -10.36 -13.73 -9.04
CA LYS A 59 -8.97 -14.12 -9.24
C LYS A 59 -8.03 -12.96 -8.97
N ILE A 60 -6.86 -13.25 -8.40
CA ILE A 60 -5.79 -12.26 -8.20
C ILE A 60 -4.53 -12.79 -8.87
N THR A 61 -3.93 -11.98 -9.77
CA THR A 61 -2.71 -12.39 -10.48
C THR A 61 -1.62 -11.32 -10.40
N ILE A 62 -0.37 -11.76 -10.46
CA ILE A 62 0.78 -10.92 -10.77
C ILE A 62 1.34 -11.44 -12.08
N ASP A 63 1.24 -10.63 -13.14
CA ASP A 63 1.45 -11.08 -14.52
C ASP A 63 0.61 -12.35 -14.79
N ASP A 64 1.22 -13.44 -15.22
CA ASP A 64 0.53 -14.71 -15.50
C ASP A 64 0.39 -15.62 -14.28
N HIS A 65 0.91 -15.21 -13.11
CA HIS A 65 0.90 -16.03 -11.90
C HIS A 65 -0.35 -15.81 -11.08
N ASP A 66 -1.15 -16.83 -10.92
CA ASP A 66 -2.30 -16.84 -10.00
C ASP A 66 -1.81 -16.89 -8.55
N ILE A 67 -2.13 -15.86 -7.79
CA ILE A 67 -1.79 -15.74 -6.37
C ILE A 67 -3.01 -15.82 -5.45
N THR A 68 -4.19 -16.10 -5.98
CA THR A 68 -5.47 -16.04 -5.26
C THR A 68 -5.46 -16.84 -3.97
N ALA A 69 -4.95 -18.08 -4.01
CA ALA A 69 -4.89 -18.96 -2.84
C ALA A 69 -3.61 -18.82 -2.00
N LEU A 70 -2.66 -18.00 -2.44
CA LEU A 70 -1.38 -17.86 -1.76
C LEU A 70 -1.50 -16.99 -0.50
N PRO A 71 -0.88 -17.39 0.62
CA PRO A 71 -0.81 -16.57 1.81
C PRO A 71 0.16 -15.39 1.62
N MET A 72 0.03 -14.35 2.46
CA MET A 72 0.79 -13.10 2.37
C MET A 72 2.31 -13.32 2.19
N HIS A 73 2.93 -14.22 2.96
CA HIS A 73 4.38 -14.46 2.86
C HIS A 73 4.82 -15.04 1.51
N ALA A 74 3.97 -15.84 0.85
CA ALA A 74 4.23 -16.35 -0.48
C ALA A 74 4.07 -15.24 -1.54
N ARG A 75 3.05 -14.37 -1.39
CA ARG A 75 2.88 -13.19 -2.26
C ARG A 75 4.05 -12.22 -2.11
N ALA A 76 4.59 -12.04 -0.90
CA ALA A 76 5.77 -11.20 -0.66
C ALA A 76 6.99 -11.69 -1.45
N ARG A 77 7.21 -13.01 -1.55
CA ARG A 77 8.29 -13.60 -2.38
C ARG A 77 8.07 -13.40 -3.87
N LEU A 78 6.84 -13.18 -4.30
CA LEU A 78 6.49 -12.84 -5.70
C LEU A 78 6.53 -11.33 -5.96
N GLY A 79 6.94 -10.54 -4.96
CA GLY A 79 7.13 -9.10 -5.09
C GLY A 79 5.92 -8.27 -4.70
N LEU A 80 5.01 -8.76 -3.86
CA LEU A 80 3.89 -7.97 -3.31
C LEU A 80 4.16 -7.56 -1.86
N GLY A 81 4.57 -6.31 -1.65
CA GLY A 81 4.74 -5.72 -0.33
C GLY A 81 3.42 -5.27 0.28
N TYR A 82 3.34 -5.26 1.61
CA TYR A 82 2.18 -4.73 2.34
C TYR A 82 2.63 -3.92 3.56
N LEU A 83 2.10 -2.70 3.66
CA LEU A 83 2.29 -1.81 4.78
C LEU A 83 0.95 -1.62 5.50
N ALA A 84 0.85 -2.17 6.71
CA ALA A 84 -0.36 -2.12 7.52
C ALA A 84 -0.67 -0.69 8.02
N GLN A 85 -1.93 -0.45 8.36
CA GLN A 85 -2.38 0.77 9.03
C GLN A 85 -1.75 0.87 10.43
N GLU A 86 -1.77 -0.22 11.20
CA GLU A 86 -1.16 -0.24 12.53
C GLU A 86 0.37 -0.32 12.47
N PRO A 87 1.07 0.36 13.40
CA PRO A 87 2.53 0.32 13.46
C PRO A 87 3.06 -1.11 13.59
N SER A 88 3.90 -1.51 12.63
CA SER A 88 4.40 -2.88 12.51
C SER A 88 5.89 -3.02 12.85
N ILE A 89 6.55 -1.95 13.32
CA ILE A 89 7.99 -1.97 13.64
C ILE A 89 8.31 -2.90 14.82
N PHE A 90 9.50 -3.47 14.80
CA PHE A 90 10.07 -4.19 15.95
C PHE A 90 10.57 -3.17 16.98
N ARG A 91 9.71 -2.77 17.90
CA ARG A 91 9.89 -1.62 18.82
C ARG A 91 11.21 -1.63 19.61
N LYS A 92 11.69 -2.83 20.02
CA LYS A 92 12.92 -3.01 20.82
C LYS A 92 14.19 -3.11 19.97
N LEU A 93 14.06 -3.31 18.66
CA LEU A 93 15.19 -3.33 17.74
C LEU A 93 15.61 -1.91 17.38
N THR A 94 16.86 -1.75 16.97
CA THR A 94 17.33 -0.49 16.38
C THR A 94 16.70 -0.26 15.02
N VAL A 95 16.79 0.97 14.50
CA VAL A 95 16.36 1.31 13.15
C VAL A 95 17.06 0.41 12.12
N PHE A 96 18.39 0.26 12.23
CA PHE A 96 19.17 -0.66 11.39
C PHE A 96 18.63 -2.08 11.47
N ASN A 97 18.48 -2.62 12.69
CA ASN A 97 18.07 -4.01 12.88
C ASN A 97 16.62 -4.28 12.42
N ASN A 98 15.74 -3.27 12.38
CA ASN A 98 14.40 -3.41 11.79
C ASN A 98 14.45 -3.73 10.31
N ILE A 99 15.33 -3.07 9.55
CA ILE A 99 15.51 -3.31 8.10
C ILE A 99 16.32 -4.59 7.90
N PHE A 100 17.41 -4.74 8.66
CA PHE A 100 18.36 -5.84 8.51
C PHE A 100 17.71 -7.20 8.76
N ALA A 101 16.79 -7.32 9.74
CA ALA A 101 16.06 -8.54 10.02
C ALA A 101 15.27 -9.07 8.81
N ILE A 102 14.81 -8.20 7.93
CA ILE A 102 14.17 -8.61 6.67
C ILE A 102 15.22 -9.05 5.64
N LEU A 103 16.30 -8.29 5.51
CA LEU A 103 17.40 -8.61 4.58
C LEU A 103 18.06 -9.96 4.91
N GLU A 104 18.14 -10.36 6.19
CA GLU A 104 18.64 -11.67 6.61
C GLU A 104 17.79 -12.84 6.06
N THR A 105 16.54 -12.61 5.70
CA THR A 105 15.69 -13.62 5.05
C THR A 105 16.02 -13.86 3.58
N ARG A 106 16.75 -12.94 2.96
CA ARG A 106 17.19 -12.98 1.55
C ARG A 106 18.46 -13.81 1.43
N LYS A 107 18.28 -15.12 1.26
CA LYS A 107 19.39 -16.09 1.22
C LYS A 107 20.30 -15.97 0.00
N GLU A 108 19.83 -15.29 -1.04
CA GLU A 108 20.60 -14.98 -2.26
C GLU A 108 21.65 -13.90 -2.02
N LEU A 109 21.52 -13.07 -0.98
CA LEU A 109 22.47 -12.02 -0.62
C LEU A 109 23.44 -12.53 0.44
N LYS A 110 24.74 -12.27 0.23
CA LYS A 110 25.77 -12.46 1.27
C LYS A 110 25.67 -11.35 2.32
N ARG A 111 26.20 -11.62 3.53
CA ARG A 111 26.13 -10.65 4.63
C ARG A 111 26.66 -9.25 4.31
N PRO A 112 27.79 -9.05 3.60
CA PRO A 112 28.22 -7.71 3.20
C PRO A 112 27.21 -7.00 2.28
N GLU A 113 26.57 -7.74 1.38
CA GLU A 113 25.55 -7.20 0.47
C GLU A 113 24.27 -6.82 1.22
N GLN A 114 23.86 -7.62 2.20
CA GLN A 114 22.74 -7.32 3.10
C GLN A 114 22.99 -6.04 3.90
N ILE A 115 24.22 -5.86 4.44
CA ILE A 115 24.61 -4.65 5.16
C ILE A 115 24.59 -3.45 4.22
N ALA A 116 25.17 -3.55 3.03
CA ALA A 116 25.17 -2.48 2.04
C ALA A 116 23.76 -2.07 1.63
N ALA A 117 22.87 -3.04 1.38
CA ALA A 117 21.45 -2.77 1.08
C ALA A 117 20.72 -2.09 2.25
N CYS A 118 21.02 -2.50 3.49
CA CYS A 118 20.46 -1.85 4.68
C CYS A 118 20.90 -0.39 4.78
N GLU A 119 22.20 -0.11 4.62
CA GLU A 119 22.73 1.26 4.67
C GLU A 119 22.15 2.14 3.54
N ALA A 120 21.99 1.59 2.33
CA ALA A 120 21.35 2.30 1.22
C ALA A 120 19.91 2.70 1.56
N LEU A 121 19.11 1.79 2.14
CA LEU A 121 17.76 2.10 2.59
C LEU A 121 17.74 3.16 3.70
N LEU A 122 18.69 3.14 4.63
CA LEU A 122 18.80 4.19 5.66
C LEU A 122 19.06 5.57 5.06
N VAL A 123 19.88 5.64 4.03
CA VAL A 123 20.17 6.89 3.29
C VAL A 123 18.92 7.35 2.53
N ASP A 124 18.31 6.46 1.74
CA ASP A 124 17.14 6.75 0.90
C ASP A 124 15.96 7.31 1.70
N PHE A 125 15.79 6.82 2.93
CA PHE A 125 14.68 7.21 3.82
C PHE A 125 15.05 8.25 4.87
N ASN A 126 16.25 8.85 4.77
CA ASN A 126 16.76 9.83 5.73
C ASN A 126 16.70 9.33 7.19
N LEU A 127 17.16 8.11 7.40
CA LEU A 127 17.19 7.42 8.71
C LEU A 127 18.60 7.17 9.24
N THR A 128 19.65 7.55 8.52
CA THR A 128 21.05 7.27 8.86
C THR A 128 21.42 7.81 10.25
N HIS A 129 20.96 9.02 10.60
CA HIS A 129 21.22 9.65 11.89
C HIS A 129 20.53 8.93 13.07
N LEU A 130 19.52 8.11 12.78
CA LEU A 130 18.75 7.31 13.75
C LEU A 130 19.17 5.83 13.76
N ARG A 131 20.18 5.46 12.99
CA ARG A 131 20.60 4.07 12.73
C ARG A 131 20.62 3.19 13.97
N ASN A 132 21.20 3.70 15.06
CA ASN A 132 21.41 2.97 16.31
C ASN A 132 20.31 3.23 17.36
N ASN A 133 19.35 4.10 17.06
CA ASN A 133 18.25 4.39 17.98
C ASN A 133 17.28 3.21 18.01
N GLN A 134 16.69 2.96 19.18
CA GLN A 134 15.59 1.99 19.27
C GLN A 134 14.36 2.54 18.55
N ALA A 135 13.69 1.69 17.78
CA ALA A 135 12.54 2.10 16.96
C ALA A 135 11.37 2.64 17.79
N MET A 136 11.28 2.29 19.06
CA MET A 136 10.25 2.83 19.96
C MET A 136 10.40 4.32 20.26
N SER A 137 11.59 4.92 20.05
CA SER A 137 11.84 6.36 20.28
C SER A 137 11.54 7.25 19.08
N LEU A 138 11.14 6.66 17.94
CA LEU A 138 10.87 7.37 16.71
C LEU A 138 9.57 8.19 16.78
N SER A 139 9.58 9.38 16.18
CA SER A 139 8.36 10.14 15.85
C SER A 139 7.46 9.37 14.88
N GLY A 140 6.21 9.82 14.71
CA GLY A 140 5.27 9.19 13.77
C GLY A 140 5.80 9.14 12.34
N GLY A 141 6.32 10.24 11.84
CA GLY A 141 6.90 10.33 10.49
C GLY A 141 8.15 9.47 10.30
N GLU A 142 9.09 9.47 11.27
CA GLU A 142 10.29 8.62 11.23
C GLU A 142 9.92 7.14 11.27
N ARG A 143 8.94 6.78 12.09
CA ARG A 143 8.42 5.42 12.18
C ARG A 143 7.84 4.99 10.84
N ARG A 144 7.02 5.82 10.19
CA ARG A 144 6.41 5.51 8.89
C ARG A 144 7.48 5.35 7.81
N ARG A 145 8.52 6.20 7.80
CA ARG A 145 9.67 6.02 6.91
C ARG A 145 10.38 4.70 7.13
N LEU A 146 10.61 4.30 8.39
CA LEU A 146 11.21 3.00 8.72
C LEU A 146 10.35 1.82 8.26
N GLU A 147 9.04 1.88 8.42
CA GLU A 147 8.12 0.84 7.97
C GLU A 147 8.15 0.66 6.45
N ILE A 148 8.16 1.77 5.70
CA ILE A 148 8.29 1.72 4.25
C ILE A 148 9.66 1.17 3.84
N ALA A 149 10.75 1.69 4.42
CA ALA A 149 12.11 1.20 4.15
C ALA A 149 12.23 -0.31 4.40
N ARG A 150 11.65 -0.79 5.50
CA ARG A 150 11.62 -2.21 5.83
C ARG A 150 10.84 -3.04 4.80
N SER A 151 9.72 -2.53 4.30
CA SER A 151 8.94 -3.22 3.28
C SER A 151 9.68 -3.32 1.94
N LEU A 152 10.55 -2.36 1.65
CA LEU A 152 11.37 -2.36 0.43
C LEU A 152 12.60 -3.28 0.51
N ALA A 153 12.97 -3.76 1.69
CA ALA A 153 14.07 -4.71 1.86
C ALA A 153 13.90 -6.01 1.06
N MET A 154 12.65 -6.37 0.71
CA MET A 154 12.32 -7.50 -0.17
C MET A 154 12.27 -7.14 -1.66
N GLU A 155 12.59 -5.90 -2.05
CA GLU A 155 12.52 -5.40 -3.44
C GLU A 155 11.17 -5.70 -4.12
N PRO A 156 10.07 -5.21 -3.55
CA PRO A 156 8.74 -5.51 -4.08
C PRO A 156 8.55 -4.85 -5.47
N ARG A 157 7.78 -5.52 -6.33
CA ARG A 157 7.30 -4.96 -7.62
C ARG A 157 6.03 -4.14 -7.42
N PHE A 158 5.26 -4.49 -6.40
CA PHE A 158 4.03 -3.80 -5.98
C PHE A 158 4.05 -3.62 -4.47
N ILE A 159 3.51 -2.50 -4.00
CA ILE A 159 3.32 -2.25 -2.58
C ILE A 159 1.90 -1.79 -2.30
N LEU A 160 1.27 -2.38 -1.30
CA LEU A 160 -0.04 -2.02 -0.78
C LEU A 160 0.16 -1.17 0.46
N LEU A 161 -0.34 0.06 0.47
CA LEU A 161 -0.24 1.02 1.57
C LEU A 161 -1.62 1.22 2.19
N ASP A 162 -1.83 0.68 3.38
CA ASP A 162 -3.07 0.81 4.14
C ASP A 162 -2.99 2.03 5.05
N GLU A 163 -3.78 3.05 4.73
CA GLU A 163 -3.84 4.35 5.40
C GLU A 163 -2.46 4.97 5.71
N PRO A 164 -1.62 5.22 4.67
CA PRO A 164 -0.26 5.69 4.88
C PRO A 164 -0.17 7.07 5.54
N PHE A 165 -1.23 7.87 5.51
CA PHE A 165 -1.28 9.22 6.07
C PHE A 165 -1.97 9.30 7.43
N ALA A 166 -2.48 8.16 7.97
CA ALA A 166 -3.18 8.15 9.23
C ALA A 166 -2.26 8.47 10.42
N GLY A 167 -2.70 9.41 11.27
CA GLY A 167 -1.98 9.77 12.50
C GLY A 167 -0.63 10.46 12.28
N ILE A 168 -0.41 11.07 11.11
CA ILE A 168 0.81 11.78 10.73
C ILE A 168 0.50 13.28 10.66
N ASP A 169 1.45 14.11 11.09
CA ASP A 169 1.34 15.57 10.98
C ASP A 169 1.42 16.04 9.52
N PRO A 170 0.83 17.21 9.17
CA PRO A 170 0.73 17.67 7.78
C PRO A 170 2.07 17.85 7.05
N ILE A 171 3.15 18.15 7.79
CA ILE A 171 4.49 18.30 7.20
C ILE A 171 5.01 16.92 6.78
N SER A 172 4.89 15.95 7.68
CA SER A 172 5.30 14.56 7.41
C SER A 172 4.45 13.89 6.33
N VAL A 173 3.19 14.29 6.11
CA VAL A 173 2.36 13.80 5.00
C VAL A 173 3.04 14.09 3.66
N LYS A 174 3.57 15.30 3.44
CA LYS A 174 4.28 15.65 2.20
C LYS A 174 5.53 14.80 2.00
N ASP A 175 6.26 14.50 3.07
CA ASP A 175 7.43 13.62 3.01
C ASP A 175 7.03 12.21 2.55
N ILE A 176 5.95 11.65 3.11
CA ILE A 176 5.44 10.33 2.70
C ILE A 176 4.94 10.34 1.25
N GLN A 177 4.25 11.42 0.83
CA GLN A 177 3.85 11.59 -0.57
C GLN A 177 5.06 11.58 -1.53
N ASN A 178 6.14 12.28 -1.17
CA ASN A 178 7.38 12.30 -1.96
C ASN A 178 8.03 10.91 -2.03
N ILE A 179 8.03 10.18 -0.91
CA ILE A 179 8.48 8.78 -0.88
C ILE A 179 7.64 7.93 -1.84
N ILE A 180 6.32 8.00 -1.78
CA ILE A 180 5.42 7.23 -2.64
C ILE A 180 5.68 7.55 -4.12
N ARG A 181 5.84 8.83 -4.47
CA ARG A 181 6.21 9.22 -5.85
C ARG A 181 7.57 8.64 -6.25
N SER A 182 8.55 8.61 -5.34
CA SER A 182 9.85 8.02 -5.64
C SER A 182 9.78 6.51 -5.86
N LEU A 183 8.89 5.79 -5.16
CA LEU A 183 8.65 4.37 -5.39
C LEU A 183 8.09 4.12 -6.79
N SER A 184 7.07 4.89 -7.18
CA SER A 184 6.50 4.85 -8.54
C SER A 184 7.56 5.15 -9.61
N ALA A 185 8.39 6.17 -9.42
CA ALA A 185 9.49 6.51 -10.33
C ALA A 185 10.55 5.41 -10.45
N ARG A 186 10.70 4.55 -9.45
CA ARG A 186 11.56 3.34 -9.47
C ARG A 186 10.87 2.13 -10.11
N GLY A 187 9.68 2.29 -10.66
CA GLY A 187 8.93 1.21 -11.30
C GLY A 187 8.10 0.34 -10.34
N ILE A 188 7.95 0.73 -9.08
CA ILE A 188 7.11 0.01 -8.12
C ILE A 188 5.66 0.49 -8.27
N GLY A 189 4.72 -0.44 -8.53
CA GLY A 189 3.28 -0.13 -8.50
C GLY A 189 2.80 0.06 -7.06
N VAL A 190 2.03 1.11 -6.80
CA VAL A 190 1.57 1.46 -5.44
C VAL A 190 0.05 1.50 -5.40
N LEU A 191 -0.58 0.65 -4.59
CA LEU A 191 -2.00 0.72 -4.28
C LEU A 191 -2.18 1.36 -2.90
N ILE A 192 -3.00 2.41 -2.82
CA ILE A 192 -3.21 3.16 -1.58
C ILE A 192 -4.69 3.14 -1.22
N THR A 193 -5.01 2.86 0.04
CA THR A 193 -6.30 3.22 0.62
C THR A 193 -6.08 4.17 1.79
N ASP A 194 -6.86 5.25 1.86
CA ASP A 194 -6.77 6.23 2.94
C ASP A 194 -8.11 6.98 3.11
N HIS A 195 -8.34 7.49 4.32
CA HIS A 195 -9.47 8.39 4.59
C HIS A 195 -9.19 9.81 4.12
N ASN A 196 -7.93 10.16 3.95
CA ASN A 196 -7.50 11.49 3.49
C ASN A 196 -7.54 11.54 1.96
N VAL A 197 -8.74 11.73 1.43
CA VAL A 197 -9.03 11.68 -0.01
C VAL A 197 -8.20 12.69 -0.80
N ARG A 198 -8.07 13.92 -0.27
CA ARG A 198 -7.33 15.00 -0.92
C ARG A 198 -5.85 14.63 -1.10
N GLU A 199 -5.23 14.16 -0.04
CA GLU A 199 -3.82 13.78 -0.06
C GLU A 199 -3.56 12.58 -0.98
N THR A 200 -4.51 11.64 -1.02
CA THR A 200 -4.40 10.45 -1.85
C THR A 200 -4.61 10.78 -3.33
N LEU A 201 -5.71 11.46 -3.69
CA LEU A 201 -5.97 11.86 -5.07
C LEU A 201 -4.89 12.80 -5.62
N GLY A 202 -4.27 13.63 -4.75
CA GLY A 202 -3.17 14.53 -5.14
C GLY A 202 -1.88 13.84 -5.60
N ILE A 203 -1.75 12.52 -5.40
CA ILE A 203 -0.58 11.74 -5.84
C ILE A 203 -0.92 10.58 -6.76
N CYS A 204 -2.19 10.18 -6.87
CA CYS A 204 -2.60 9.07 -7.72
C CYS A 204 -2.64 9.48 -9.20
N GLN A 205 -2.26 8.57 -10.09
CA GLN A 205 -2.55 8.67 -11.53
C GLN A 205 -3.97 8.21 -11.84
N ARG A 206 -4.51 7.26 -11.07
CA ARG A 206 -5.84 6.69 -11.23
C ARG A 206 -6.42 6.31 -9.88
N ALA A 207 -7.75 6.29 -9.76
CA ALA A 207 -8.42 5.83 -8.56
C ALA A 207 -9.66 4.99 -8.88
N TYR A 208 -9.95 4.05 -8.00
CA TYR A 208 -11.20 3.30 -7.93
C TYR A 208 -12.00 3.80 -6.73
N ILE A 209 -13.25 4.15 -6.95
CA ILE A 209 -14.17 4.48 -5.87
C ILE A 209 -15.06 3.28 -5.61
N ILE A 210 -14.96 2.72 -4.42
CA ILE A 210 -15.83 1.61 -3.99
C ILE A 210 -17.01 2.17 -3.19
N SER A 211 -18.20 1.69 -3.50
CA SER A 211 -19.42 1.91 -2.74
C SER A 211 -20.22 0.63 -2.69
N GLU A 212 -20.77 0.28 -1.52
CA GLU A 212 -21.61 -0.92 -1.30
C GLU A 212 -20.99 -2.22 -1.86
N GLY A 213 -19.68 -2.36 -1.74
CA GLY A 213 -18.92 -3.54 -2.19
C GLY A 213 -18.71 -3.65 -3.70
N LYS A 214 -18.97 -2.59 -4.47
CA LYS A 214 -18.76 -2.53 -5.94
C LYS A 214 -17.92 -1.34 -6.33
N VAL A 215 -17.30 -1.39 -7.50
CA VAL A 215 -16.68 -0.22 -8.11
C VAL A 215 -17.78 0.71 -8.60
N LEU A 216 -17.85 1.90 -8.01
CA LEU A 216 -18.79 2.97 -8.40
C LEU A 216 -18.23 3.78 -9.56
N ALA A 217 -16.94 4.10 -9.52
CA ALA A 217 -16.25 4.84 -10.55
C ALA A 217 -14.76 4.47 -10.60
N GLU A 218 -14.18 4.61 -11.78
CA GLU A 218 -12.75 4.47 -12.04
C GLU A 218 -12.32 5.57 -12.99
N GLY A 219 -11.12 6.14 -12.79
CA GLY A 219 -10.58 7.15 -13.67
C GLY A 219 -9.43 7.95 -13.07
N VAL A 220 -8.96 8.93 -13.82
CA VAL A 220 -7.99 9.91 -13.31
C VAL A 220 -8.65 10.81 -12.26
N PRO A 221 -7.87 11.44 -11.35
CA PRO A 221 -8.44 12.27 -10.29
C PRO A 221 -9.45 13.32 -10.77
N GLY A 222 -9.20 13.93 -11.92
CA GLY A 222 -10.12 14.93 -12.50
C GLY A 222 -11.50 14.36 -12.83
N ASP A 223 -11.56 13.16 -13.41
CA ASP A 223 -12.83 12.49 -13.77
C ASP A 223 -13.58 12.04 -12.50
N ILE A 224 -12.86 11.54 -11.50
CA ILE A 224 -13.43 11.17 -10.19
C ILE A 224 -14.09 12.38 -9.51
N LEU A 225 -13.43 13.55 -9.56
CA LEU A 225 -13.96 14.79 -8.97
C LEU A 225 -15.14 15.37 -9.73
N ALA A 226 -15.20 15.16 -11.05
CA ALA A 226 -16.30 15.61 -11.90
C ALA A 226 -17.53 14.68 -11.82
N ASN A 227 -17.38 13.45 -11.32
CA ASN A 227 -18.45 12.48 -11.27
C ASN A 227 -19.50 12.85 -10.20
N GLU A 228 -20.73 13.14 -10.63
CA GLU A 228 -21.82 13.58 -9.76
C GLU A 228 -22.22 12.51 -8.72
N GLU A 229 -22.19 11.23 -9.09
CA GLU A 229 -22.52 10.13 -8.20
C GLU A 229 -21.47 9.98 -7.11
N VAL A 230 -20.17 10.06 -7.46
CA VAL A 230 -19.06 10.06 -6.49
C VAL A 230 -19.17 11.24 -5.53
N ARG A 231 -19.50 12.44 -6.05
CA ARG A 231 -19.70 13.63 -5.20
C ARG A 231 -20.88 13.47 -4.25
N SER A 232 -21.97 12.89 -4.71
CA SER A 232 -23.16 12.70 -3.87
C SER A 232 -22.98 11.67 -2.77
N VAL A 233 -22.24 10.56 -3.06
CA VAL A 233 -22.11 9.40 -2.16
C VAL A 233 -20.90 9.53 -1.23
N TYR A 234 -19.83 10.22 -1.68
CA TYR A 234 -18.55 10.14 -0.99
C TYR A 234 -17.86 11.48 -0.72
N LEU A 235 -17.69 12.33 -1.73
CA LEU A 235 -16.85 13.52 -1.59
C LEU A 235 -17.58 14.72 -0.96
N GLY A 236 -18.90 14.83 -1.20
CA GLY A 236 -19.66 16.04 -0.91
C GLY A 236 -19.57 17.09 -2.01
N LYS A 237 -20.58 18.00 -2.06
CA LYS A 237 -20.73 18.95 -3.17
C LYS A 237 -19.63 20.01 -3.26
N GLU A 238 -19.02 20.36 -2.13
CA GLU A 238 -18.02 21.44 -2.03
C GLU A 238 -16.57 20.92 -2.07
N PHE A 239 -16.35 19.62 -2.27
CA PHE A 239 -15.00 19.06 -2.28
C PHE A 239 -14.19 19.55 -3.50
N SER A 240 -12.92 19.99 -3.23
CA SER A 240 -11.91 20.36 -4.23
C SER A 240 -10.52 19.88 -3.76
N LEU A 241 -9.60 19.63 -4.68
CA LEU A 241 -8.18 19.33 -4.40
C LEU A 241 -7.41 20.58 -3.98
#